data_21c2a57f23e039fd7e56920534c67107
#
_entry.id   21c2a57f23e039fd7e56920534c67107
#
_cell.length_a   1.000
_cell.length_b   1.000
_cell.length_c   1.000
_cell.angle_alpha   90.00
_cell.angle_beta   90.00
_cell.angle_gamma   90.00
#
_symmetry.space_group_name_H-M   'P 1'
#
loop_
_entity.id
_entity.type
_entity.pdbx_description
1 polymer ?
#
loop_
_entity_poly.entity_id
_entity_poly.type
_entity_poly.pdbx_seq_one_letter_code
_entity_poly.pdbx_strand_id
1 'polypeptide(L)'
;MFDLKNIVRPNIWNLKPYSCARDEFQGEASVYLDANESPYNAPYNRYPDPLQWDLKKEIEKIKKVDAKQIFLGNGSDEAIDLVYRAFCEPGRDNVVAIEPTYGMYGVCADINNVTYKNVKLNDDFSLNAENLLNAVDDNTKVIWLCSPNNPTGNLLATCEIEKILNSFHGIVVVDEAYIDFSSTESWALQLNKYPNLIVLQTFSKAWASAGIRLGLAFASTDIIAIFNKIKYPYNINILTQKLALETIGKKDLISSWKETTIIERDRMIKELSQLPVTTFIHPSDANFLLVKVNDANKIYQELVKKGIIVRNRNSVTLCQGGLRITIGTPEENDILLTELKKL
;
A
#
# COMPACT_ATOMS: atom_id res chain seq x y z
N MET A 1 -9.55 20.85 15.27
CA MET A 1 -9.45 19.53 15.93
C MET A 1 -10.12 18.52 15.01
N PHE A 2 -9.46 17.39 14.72
CA PHE A 2 -10.00 16.34 13.88
C PHE A 2 -11.30 15.78 14.48
N ASP A 3 -12.36 15.70 13.67
CA ASP A 3 -13.64 15.11 14.04
C ASP A 3 -14.08 14.18 12.91
N LEU A 4 -14.00 12.87 13.13
CA LEU A 4 -14.29 11.83 12.16
C LEU A 4 -15.72 11.96 11.60
N LYS A 5 -16.69 12.36 12.42
CA LYS A 5 -18.10 12.51 12.02
C LYS A 5 -18.25 13.54 10.89
N ASN A 6 -17.46 14.60 10.91
CA ASN A 6 -17.50 15.66 9.90
C ASN A 6 -16.79 15.28 8.60
N ILE A 7 -15.96 14.24 8.64
CA ILE A 7 -15.18 13.77 7.47
C ILE A 7 -15.87 12.61 6.77
N VAL A 8 -16.49 11.70 7.52
CA VAL A 8 -17.22 10.55 6.96
C VAL A 8 -18.48 11.05 6.22
N ARG A 9 -18.72 10.51 5.03
CA ARG A 9 -19.96 10.80 4.27
C ARG A 9 -21.20 10.54 5.13
N PRO A 10 -22.20 11.45 5.15
CA PRO A 10 -23.36 11.33 6.04
C PRO A 10 -24.16 10.04 5.86
N ASN A 11 -24.29 9.54 4.63
CA ASN A 11 -24.95 8.27 4.34
C ASN A 11 -24.18 7.07 4.90
N ILE A 12 -22.85 7.12 4.89
CA ILE A 12 -21.98 6.08 5.48
C ILE A 12 -22.01 6.17 7.01
N TRP A 13 -21.96 7.38 7.57
CA TRP A 13 -22.07 7.56 9.02
C TRP A 13 -23.36 6.93 9.57
N ASN A 14 -24.49 7.17 8.91
CA ASN A 14 -25.81 6.71 9.31
C ASN A 14 -26.15 5.29 8.82
N LEU A 15 -25.28 4.66 8.00
CA LEU A 15 -25.51 3.33 7.45
C LEU A 15 -25.65 2.31 8.60
N LYS A 16 -26.70 1.52 8.58
CA LYS A 16 -26.79 0.29 9.37
C LYS A 16 -26.04 -0.80 8.61
N PRO A 17 -24.93 -1.34 9.16
CA PRO A 17 -24.16 -2.36 8.48
C PRO A 17 -24.98 -3.63 8.29
N TYR A 18 -24.59 -4.44 7.31
CA TYR A 18 -25.06 -5.81 7.26
C TYR A 18 -24.57 -6.56 8.49
N SER A 19 -25.48 -7.21 9.22
CA SER A 19 -25.15 -8.08 10.34
C SER A 19 -25.31 -9.53 9.91
N CYS A 20 -24.33 -10.37 10.19
CA CYS A 20 -24.45 -11.80 10.05
C CYS A 20 -24.58 -12.44 11.44
N ALA A 21 -25.27 -13.61 11.51
CA ALA A 21 -25.50 -14.26 12.80
C ALA A 21 -24.18 -14.56 13.58
N ARG A 22 -23.07 -14.73 12.84
CA ARG A 22 -21.73 -14.94 13.45
C ARG A 22 -21.14 -13.68 14.06
N ASP A 23 -21.57 -12.47 13.64
CA ASP A 23 -21.18 -11.22 14.30
C ASP A 23 -21.94 -11.06 15.63
N GLU A 24 -23.14 -11.63 15.72
CA GLU A 24 -24.01 -11.53 16.90
C GLU A 24 -23.68 -12.62 17.93
N PHE A 25 -23.08 -13.74 17.52
CA PHE A 25 -22.75 -14.85 18.39
C PHE A 25 -21.29 -14.80 18.85
N GLN A 26 -21.10 -14.78 20.18
CA GLN A 26 -19.77 -14.87 20.78
C GLN A 26 -19.63 -16.24 21.48
N GLY A 27 -18.66 -17.05 21.02
CA GLY A 27 -18.39 -18.36 21.61
C GLY A 27 -18.17 -19.44 20.54
N GLU A 28 -18.07 -20.69 21.01
CA GLU A 28 -18.00 -21.86 20.13
C GLU A 28 -19.38 -22.54 20.07
N ALA A 29 -19.83 -22.86 18.86
CA ALA A 29 -21.04 -23.62 18.64
C ALA A 29 -20.71 -24.96 17.95
N SER A 30 -21.41 -26.02 18.32
CA SER A 30 -21.27 -27.33 17.70
C SER A 30 -22.11 -27.46 16.42
N VAL A 31 -23.12 -26.61 16.23
CA VAL A 31 -24.05 -26.64 15.10
C VAL A 31 -24.26 -25.23 14.56
N TYR A 32 -23.99 -25.03 13.27
CA TYR A 32 -24.20 -23.78 12.56
C TYR A 32 -25.23 -23.98 11.45
N LEU A 33 -26.40 -23.35 11.57
CA LEU A 33 -27.52 -23.37 10.62
C LEU A 33 -28.00 -21.95 10.27
N ASP A 34 -27.08 -20.99 10.28
CA ASP A 34 -27.33 -19.55 10.25
C ASP A 34 -27.14 -18.89 8.87
N ALA A 35 -26.34 -19.51 7.99
CA ALA A 35 -25.85 -18.83 6.78
C ALA A 35 -26.21 -19.58 5.47
N ASN A 36 -27.18 -20.52 5.51
CA ASN A 36 -27.63 -21.30 4.36
C ASN A 36 -26.50 -22.07 3.62
N GLU A 37 -25.42 -22.38 4.32
CA GLU A 37 -24.28 -23.08 3.76
C GLU A 37 -24.59 -24.56 3.56
N SER A 38 -23.97 -25.15 2.52
CA SER A 38 -24.01 -26.62 2.36
C SER A 38 -23.28 -27.31 3.50
N PRO A 39 -23.80 -28.39 4.08
CA PRO A 39 -23.10 -29.15 5.11
C PRO A 39 -21.95 -30.01 4.56
N TYR A 40 -21.77 -30.06 3.24
CA TYR A 40 -20.79 -30.91 2.56
C TYR A 40 -19.58 -30.10 2.09
N ASN A 41 -18.48 -30.79 1.77
CA ASN A 41 -17.23 -30.24 1.26
C ASN A 41 -16.42 -29.41 2.29
N ALA A 42 -16.37 -29.90 3.55
CA ALA A 42 -15.46 -29.32 4.55
C ALA A 42 -13.99 -29.37 4.08
N PRO A 43 -13.15 -28.37 4.40
CA PRO A 43 -13.42 -27.19 5.24
C PRO A 43 -13.94 -25.97 4.48
N TYR A 44 -14.24 -26.10 3.18
CA TYR A 44 -14.52 -24.97 2.29
C TYR A 44 -16.01 -24.58 2.23
N ASN A 45 -16.86 -25.36 2.89
CA ASN A 45 -18.30 -25.17 2.89
C ASN A 45 -18.81 -24.10 3.85
N ARG A 46 -17.94 -23.49 4.64
CA ARG A 46 -18.30 -22.48 5.64
C ARG A 46 -17.69 -21.12 5.30
N TYR A 47 -18.47 -20.05 5.50
CA TYR A 47 -17.91 -18.71 5.46
C TYR A 47 -16.83 -18.52 6.54
N PRO A 48 -15.75 -17.80 6.22
CA PRO A 48 -14.73 -17.47 7.21
C PRO A 48 -15.22 -16.47 8.24
N ASP A 49 -14.40 -16.23 9.29
CA ASP A 49 -14.60 -15.10 10.21
C ASP A 49 -14.63 -13.79 9.41
N PRO A 50 -15.75 -13.01 9.47
CA PRO A 50 -15.88 -11.76 8.75
C PRO A 50 -14.91 -10.67 9.21
N LEU A 51 -14.36 -10.78 10.42
CA LEU A 51 -13.43 -9.82 11.00
C LEU A 51 -11.98 -10.33 11.09
N GLN A 52 -11.73 -11.59 10.73
CA GLN A 52 -10.41 -12.23 10.63
C GLN A 52 -9.59 -12.14 11.93
N TRP A 53 -10.21 -12.33 13.09
CA TRP A 53 -9.59 -12.09 14.39
C TRP A 53 -8.31 -12.89 14.62
N ASP A 54 -8.28 -14.15 14.24
CA ASP A 54 -7.08 -14.99 14.44
C ASP A 54 -5.90 -14.46 13.64
N LEU A 55 -6.14 -14.05 12.38
CA LEU A 55 -5.09 -13.47 11.55
C LEU A 55 -4.66 -12.09 12.08
N LYS A 56 -5.59 -11.24 12.52
CA LYS A 56 -5.27 -9.94 13.11
C LYS A 56 -4.43 -10.04 14.37
N LYS A 57 -4.70 -11.02 15.25
CA LYS A 57 -3.89 -11.28 16.46
C LYS A 57 -2.45 -11.67 16.12
N GLU A 58 -2.23 -12.45 15.06
CA GLU A 58 -0.87 -12.77 14.62
C GLU A 58 -0.18 -11.55 13.98
N ILE A 59 -0.91 -10.73 13.21
CA ILE A 59 -0.40 -9.49 12.65
C ILE A 59 -0.04 -8.47 13.76
N GLU A 60 -0.87 -8.36 14.82
CA GLU A 60 -0.58 -7.54 15.99
C GLU A 60 0.80 -7.84 16.59
N LYS A 61 1.15 -9.12 16.73
CA LYS A 61 2.44 -9.54 17.29
C LYS A 61 3.63 -9.09 16.45
N ILE A 62 3.50 -9.09 15.11
CA ILE A 62 4.58 -8.73 14.20
C ILE A 62 4.64 -7.24 13.88
N LYS A 63 3.49 -6.55 13.86
CA LYS A 63 3.40 -5.12 13.51
C LYS A 63 3.29 -4.21 14.73
N LYS A 64 3.08 -4.76 15.93
CA LYS A 64 2.94 -4.04 17.21
C LYS A 64 1.82 -2.99 17.21
N VAL A 65 0.72 -3.31 16.54
CA VAL A 65 -0.49 -2.50 16.43
C VAL A 65 -1.66 -3.35 16.91
N ASP A 66 -2.51 -2.81 17.79
CA ASP A 66 -3.68 -3.52 18.33
C ASP A 66 -4.56 -4.10 17.21
N ALA A 67 -5.00 -5.34 17.35
CA ALA A 67 -5.84 -6.03 16.38
C ALA A 67 -7.12 -5.25 16.00
N LYS A 68 -7.65 -4.43 16.90
CA LYS A 68 -8.80 -3.54 16.66
C LYS A 68 -8.48 -2.34 15.76
N GLN A 69 -7.21 -2.01 15.61
CA GLN A 69 -6.71 -0.95 14.73
C GLN A 69 -6.30 -1.50 13.35
N ILE A 70 -6.62 -2.76 13.03
CA ILE A 70 -6.24 -3.45 11.80
C ILE A 70 -7.47 -3.72 10.94
N PHE A 71 -7.41 -3.31 9.68
CA PHE A 71 -8.31 -3.76 8.61
C PHE A 71 -7.54 -4.65 7.65
N LEU A 72 -8.18 -5.73 7.16
CA LEU A 72 -7.63 -6.63 6.14
C LEU A 72 -8.45 -6.54 4.86
N GLY A 73 -7.76 -6.34 3.73
CA GLY A 73 -8.36 -6.19 2.41
C GLY A 73 -7.72 -7.07 1.33
N ASN A 74 -8.40 -7.22 0.20
CA ASN A 74 -7.88 -7.89 -1.00
C ASN A 74 -6.78 -7.03 -1.68
N GLY A 75 -5.57 -7.10 -1.17
CA GLY A 75 -4.52 -6.13 -1.40
C GLY A 75 -4.82 -4.82 -0.66
N SER A 76 -3.85 -3.92 -0.60
CA SER A 76 -4.07 -2.55 -0.12
C SER A 76 -5.05 -1.77 -1.02
N ASP A 77 -5.26 -2.23 -2.26
CA ASP A 77 -6.18 -1.63 -3.22
C ASP A 77 -7.63 -1.59 -2.70
N GLU A 78 -8.09 -2.62 -1.95
CA GLU A 78 -9.41 -2.59 -1.33
C GLU A 78 -9.51 -1.48 -0.27
N ALA A 79 -8.47 -1.29 0.54
CA ALA A 79 -8.45 -0.21 1.52
C ALA A 79 -8.40 1.17 0.83
N ILE A 80 -7.68 1.31 -0.29
CA ILE A 80 -7.66 2.54 -1.09
C ILE A 80 -9.08 2.88 -1.56
N ASP A 81 -9.80 1.93 -2.15
CA ASP A 81 -11.18 2.15 -2.60
C ASP A 81 -12.14 2.50 -1.44
N LEU A 82 -11.99 1.80 -0.30
CA LEU A 82 -12.80 2.09 0.89
C LEU A 82 -12.57 3.50 1.45
N VAL A 83 -11.35 4.05 1.36
CA VAL A 83 -11.06 5.44 1.73
C VAL A 83 -11.93 6.40 0.91
N TYR A 84 -11.98 6.25 -0.42
CA TYR A 84 -12.84 7.08 -1.26
C TYR A 84 -14.31 6.92 -0.91
N ARG A 85 -14.77 5.69 -0.77
CA ARG A 85 -16.19 5.39 -0.46
C ARG A 85 -16.62 5.89 0.92
N ALA A 86 -15.71 5.89 1.90
CA ALA A 86 -15.99 6.35 3.26
C ALA A 86 -16.02 7.87 3.38
N PHE A 87 -15.07 8.56 2.74
CA PHE A 87 -14.75 9.94 3.09
C PHE A 87 -15.06 10.95 1.97
N CYS A 88 -15.15 10.53 0.70
CA CYS A 88 -15.32 11.45 -0.42
C CYS A 88 -16.72 11.38 -1.03
N GLU A 89 -17.46 12.48 -1.04
CA GLU A 89 -18.74 12.57 -1.74
C GLU A 89 -18.51 12.73 -3.24
N PRO A 90 -19.01 11.80 -4.07
CA PRO A 90 -18.82 11.84 -5.52
C PRO A 90 -19.29 13.14 -6.17
N GLY A 91 -18.53 13.66 -7.12
CA GLY A 91 -18.88 14.88 -7.88
C GLY A 91 -18.70 16.18 -7.11
N ARG A 92 -18.34 16.13 -5.81
CA ARG A 92 -18.13 17.30 -4.97
C ARG A 92 -16.75 17.37 -4.36
N ASP A 93 -16.34 16.30 -3.70
CA ASP A 93 -15.12 16.28 -2.90
C ASP A 93 -13.89 15.98 -3.76
N ASN A 94 -12.74 16.31 -3.23
CA ASN A 94 -11.46 16.05 -3.88
C ASN A 94 -10.44 15.45 -2.92
N VAL A 95 -9.38 14.91 -3.51
CA VAL A 95 -8.20 14.43 -2.82
C VAL A 95 -6.96 15.08 -3.38
N VAL A 96 -5.93 15.19 -2.56
CA VAL A 96 -4.61 15.71 -2.96
C VAL A 96 -3.60 14.59 -2.83
N ALA A 97 -2.73 14.43 -3.83
CA ALA A 97 -1.68 13.43 -3.83
C ALA A 97 -0.37 14.03 -4.35
N ILE A 98 0.74 13.48 -3.90
CA ILE A 98 2.05 13.78 -4.48
C ILE A 98 2.15 13.22 -5.92
N GLU A 99 2.97 13.85 -6.77
CA GLU A 99 3.25 13.38 -8.12
C GLU A 99 4.77 13.45 -8.39
N PRO A 100 5.39 12.36 -8.89
CA PRO A 100 4.81 11.08 -9.24
C PRO A 100 4.54 10.20 -8.01
N THR A 101 3.51 9.34 -8.11
CA THR A 101 3.19 8.36 -7.07
C THR A 101 2.47 7.13 -7.63
N TYR A 102 1.90 6.28 -6.76
CA TYR A 102 1.18 5.07 -7.15
C TYR A 102 -0.13 5.41 -7.88
N GLY A 103 -0.27 4.92 -9.11
CA GLY A 103 -1.37 5.32 -9.99
C GLY A 103 -2.76 4.88 -9.57
N MET A 104 -2.89 3.90 -8.66
CA MET A 104 -4.21 3.44 -8.21
C MET A 104 -4.99 4.48 -7.41
N TYR A 105 -4.31 5.46 -6.80
CA TYR A 105 -5.03 6.54 -6.14
C TYR A 105 -5.88 7.33 -7.13
N GLY A 106 -5.30 7.71 -8.28
CA GLY A 106 -6.04 8.38 -9.35
C GLY A 106 -7.13 7.49 -9.97
N VAL A 107 -6.82 6.21 -10.24
CA VAL A 107 -7.82 5.26 -10.78
C VAL A 107 -9.00 5.11 -9.83
N CYS A 108 -8.78 4.97 -8.52
CA CYS A 108 -9.87 4.89 -7.54
C CYS A 108 -10.64 6.22 -7.43
N ALA A 109 -9.97 7.36 -7.58
CA ALA A 109 -10.64 8.66 -7.64
C ALA A 109 -11.62 8.72 -8.82
N ASP A 110 -11.16 8.34 -10.02
CA ASP A 110 -11.98 8.31 -11.24
C ASP A 110 -13.18 7.36 -11.08
N ILE A 111 -12.96 6.13 -10.58
CA ILE A 111 -14.03 5.15 -10.32
C ILE A 111 -15.09 5.71 -9.38
N ASN A 112 -14.68 6.47 -8.35
CA ASN A 112 -15.56 7.03 -7.34
C ASN A 112 -16.07 8.45 -7.72
N ASN A 113 -15.76 8.95 -8.92
CA ASN A 113 -16.10 10.31 -9.38
C ASN A 113 -15.67 11.40 -8.39
N VAL A 114 -14.41 11.32 -7.93
CA VAL A 114 -13.77 12.26 -6.99
C VAL A 114 -12.63 12.97 -7.71
N THR A 115 -12.57 14.29 -7.58
CA THR A 115 -11.49 15.08 -8.20
C THR A 115 -10.14 14.72 -7.58
N TYR A 116 -9.16 14.40 -8.44
CA TYR A 116 -7.81 14.05 -8.04
C TYR A 116 -6.84 15.20 -8.36
N LYS A 117 -6.24 15.81 -7.33
CA LYS A 117 -5.28 16.91 -7.47
C LYS A 117 -3.87 16.42 -7.27
N ASN A 118 -3.01 16.64 -8.26
CA ASN A 118 -1.59 16.30 -8.21
C ASN A 118 -0.76 17.48 -7.73
N VAL A 119 0.15 17.25 -6.78
CA VAL A 119 1.18 18.19 -6.35
C VAL A 119 2.55 17.59 -6.61
N LYS A 120 3.31 18.23 -7.49
CA LYS A 120 4.64 17.72 -7.86
C LYS A 120 5.58 17.72 -6.67
N LEU A 121 6.31 16.61 -6.50
CA LEU A 121 7.50 16.55 -5.66
C LEU A 121 8.57 17.49 -6.22
N ASN A 122 9.57 17.82 -5.43
CA ASN A 122 10.76 18.51 -5.90
C ASN A 122 11.54 17.63 -6.92
N ASP A 123 12.48 18.20 -7.65
CA ASP A 123 13.27 17.47 -8.67
C ASP A 123 14.08 16.29 -8.09
N ASP A 124 14.40 16.35 -6.81
CA ASP A 124 15.06 15.27 -6.04
C ASP A 124 14.07 14.28 -5.41
N PHE A 125 12.77 14.41 -5.72
CA PHE A 125 11.66 13.67 -5.15
C PHE A 125 11.40 13.91 -3.66
N SER A 126 11.98 14.94 -3.07
CA SER A 126 11.61 15.36 -1.72
C SER A 126 10.21 15.97 -1.68
N LEU A 127 9.51 15.75 -0.56
CA LEU A 127 8.20 16.34 -0.28
C LEU A 127 8.35 17.75 0.27
N ASN A 128 7.54 18.67 -0.24
CA ASN A 128 7.32 19.98 0.38
C ASN A 128 5.88 20.05 0.90
N ALA A 129 5.72 19.98 2.21
CA ALA A 129 4.41 19.99 2.87
C ALA A 129 3.61 21.28 2.61
N GLU A 130 4.27 22.44 2.52
CA GLU A 130 3.61 23.72 2.27
C GLU A 130 2.97 23.74 0.88
N ASN A 131 3.70 23.31 -0.15
CA ASN A 131 3.17 23.20 -1.51
C ASN A 131 1.95 22.26 -1.57
N LEU A 132 1.99 21.16 -0.84
CA LEU A 132 0.89 20.20 -0.80
C LEU A 132 -0.32 20.75 -0.05
N LEU A 133 -0.12 21.43 1.08
CA LEU A 133 -1.18 22.05 1.87
C LEU A 133 -1.82 23.24 1.13
N ASN A 134 -1.08 23.96 0.28
CA ASN A 134 -1.62 25.02 -0.56
C ASN A 134 -2.59 24.52 -1.66
N ALA A 135 -2.56 23.23 -1.99
CA ALA A 135 -3.51 22.62 -2.93
C ALA A 135 -4.83 22.17 -2.25
N VAL A 136 -4.87 22.19 -0.92
CA VAL A 136 -6.04 21.81 -0.11
C VAL A 136 -7.09 22.91 -0.15
N ASP A 137 -8.36 22.53 -0.28
CA ASP A 137 -9.52 23.40 -0.14
C ASP A 137 -10.59 22.77 0.77
N ASP A 138 -11.74 23.43 0.94
CA ASP A 138 -12.84 22.98 1.80
C ASP A 138 -13.44 21.63 1.38
N ASN A 139 -13.29 21.25 0.12
CA ASN A 139 -13.74 19.96 -0.42
C ASN A 139 -12.68 18.87 -0.36
N THR A 140 -11.47 19.18 0.09
CA THR A 140 -10.39 18.18 0.20
C THR A 140 -10.65 17.29 1.41
N LYS A 141 -10.81 15.98 1.19
CA LYS A 141 -11.09 15.00 2.24
C LYS A 141 -9.91 14.14 2.59
N VAL A 142 -9.03 13.87 1.62
CA VAL A 142 -7.92 12.92 1.79
C VAL A 142 -6.65 13.49 1.15
N ILE A 143 -5.53 13.27 1.84
CA ILE A 143 -4.18 13.45 1.30
C ILE A 143 -3.52 12.09 1.18
N TRP A 144 -2.94 11.78 0.00
CA TRP A 144 -2.23 10.53 -0.29
C TRP A 144 -0.72 10.76 -0.31
N LEU A 145 0.01 10.02 0.53
CA LEU A 145 1.46 10.01 0.63
C LEU A 145 1.96 8.56 0.48
N CYS A 146 2.83 8.27 -0.46
CA CYS A 146 3.46 6.97 -0.61
C CYS A 146 4.91 7.04 -0.10
N SER A 147 5.26 6.24 0.91
CA SER A 147 6.60 6.30 1.54
C SER A 147 7.02 4.93 2.10
N PRO A 148 8.03 4.27 1.50
CA PRO A 148 8.79 4.65 0.30
C PRO A 148 7.93 4.81 -0.94
N ASN A 149 8.22 5.84 -1.75
CA ASN A 149 7.37 6.21 -2.88
C ASN A 149 7.56 5.28 -4.09
N ASN A 150 6.51 5.04 -4.83
CA ASN A 150 6.53 4.33 -6.11
C ASN A 150 6.08 5.32 -7.21
N PRO A 151 6.94 5.68 -8.21
CA PRO A 151 8.06 4.85 -8.70
C PRO A 151 9.46 5.28 -8.26
N THR A 152 9.62 6.22 -7.38
CA THR A 152 10.91 6.90 -7.11
C THR A 152 11.80 6.16 -6.11
N GLY A 153 11.21 5.36 -5.20
CA GLY A 153 11.90 4.48 -4.26
C GLY A 153 12.28 5.13 -2.93
N ASN A 154 12.28 6.45 -2.83
CA ASN A 154 12.72 7.18 -1.66
C ASN A 154 11.66 7.26 -0.56
N LEU A 155 12.11 7.37 0.68
CA LEU A 155 11.29 7.82 1.81
C LEU A 155 10.94 9.31 1.69
N LEU A 156 9.76 9.67 2.14
CA LEU A 156 9.41 11.07 2.38
C LEU A 156 9.90 11.49 3.77
N ALA A 157 10.37 12.72 3.90
CA ALA A 157 10.89 13.23 5.17
C ALA A 157 9.82 13.22 6.26
N THR A 158 10.12 12.62 7.42
CA THR A 158 9.21 12.52 8.56
C THR A 158 8.66 13.87 9.01
N CYS A 159 9.50 14.91 9.05
CA CYS A 159 9.08 16.25 9.44
C CYS A 159 8.04 16.86 8.49
N GLU A 160 8.09 16.54 7.19
CA GLU A 160 7.12 17.02 6.22
C GLU A 160 5.77 16.27 6.36
N ILE A 161 5.82 14.96 6.60
CA ILE A 161 4.60 14.18 6.89
C ILE A 161 3.96 14.68 8.20
N GLU A 162 4.75 14.93 9.24
CA GLU A 162 4.24 15.48 10.52
C GLU A 162 3.58 16.87 10.35
N LYS A 163 4.15 17.76 9.54
CA LYS A 163 3.52 19.06 9.23
C LYS A 163 2.14 18.87 8.60
N ILE A 164 2.01 17.94 7.66
CA ILE A 164 0.72 17.64 7.00
C ILE A 164 -0.28 17.08 8.01
N LEU A 165 0.11 16.08 8.81
CA LEU A 165 -0.74 15.47 9.82
C LEU A 165 -1.27 16.46 10.86
N ASN A 166 -0.45 17.45 11.24
CA ASN A 166 -0.81 18.47 12.22
C ASN A 166 -1.66 19.61 11.62
N SER A 167 -1.54 19.87 10.32
CA SER A 167 -2.18 21.03 9.67
C SER A 167 -3.45 20.66 8.92
N PHE A 168 -3.55 19.43 8.41
CA PHE A 168 -4.71 18.98 7.66
C PHE A 168 -5.74 18.30 8.56
N HIS A 169 -7.00 18.73 8.45
CA HIS A 169 -8.08 18.22 9.30
C HIS A 169 -8.92 17.09 8.66
N GLY A 170 -8.59 16.70 7.43
CA GLY A 170 -9.10 15.50 6.77
C GLY A 170 -8.23 14.27 7.05
N ILE A 171 -8.42 13.23 6.27
CA ILE A 171 -7.67 11.97 6.38
C ILE A 171 -6.31 12.08 5.67
N VAL A 172 -5.25 11.68 6.33
CA VAL A 172 -3.92 11.51 5.72
C VAL A 172 -3.63 10.02 5.60
N VAL A 173 -3.42 9.56 4.37
CA VAL A 173 -3.02 8.17 4.11
C VAL A 173 -1.53 8.11 3.81
N VAL A 174 -0.79 7.34 4.59
CA VAL A 174 0.61 6.99 4.31
C VAL A 174 0.66 5.56 3.81
N ASP A 175 0.95 5.40 2.51
CA ASP A 175 1.08 4.08 1.91
C ASP A 175 2.52 3.58 2.07
N GLU A 176 2.66 2.60 2.93
CA GLU A 176 3.89 1.94 3.34
C GLU A 176 4.08 0.56 2.69
N ALA A 177 3.62 0.37 1.46
CA ALA A 177 3.74 -0.93 0.79
C ALA A 177 5.19 -1.46 0.72
N TYR A 178 6.19 -0.59 0.86
CA TYR A 178 7.62 -0.93 0.77
C TYR A 178 8.39 -0.71 2.07
N ILE A 179 7.75 -0.30 3.17
CA ILE A 179 8.40 0.10 4.43
C ILE A 179 9.30 -0.99 5.02
N ASP A 180 8.93 -2.26 4.84
CA ASP A 180 9.70 -3.38 5.37
C ASP A 180 11.13 -3.49 4.77
N PHE A 181 11.45 -2.81 3.64
CA PHE A 181 12.78 -2.72 3.05
C PHE A 181 13.61 -1.53 3.55
N SER A 182 13.02 -0.67 4.35
CA SER A 182 13.64 0.52 4.93
C SER A 182 14.07 0.26 6.38
N SER A 183 14.97 1.08 6.89
CA SER A 183 15.38 1.08 8.30
C SER A 183 14.49 2.00 9.18
N THR A 184 13.53 2.72 8.58
CA THR A 184 12.66 3.66 9.28
C THR A 184 11.50 2.92 9.94
N GLU A 185 11.10 3.36 11.13
CA GLU A 185 9.91 2.84 11.80
C GLU A 185 8.63 3.20 11.03
N SER A 186 7.66 2.30 11.07
CA SER A 186 6.35 2.48 10.43
C SER A 186 5.54 3.57 11.13
N TRP A 187 4.84 4.39 10.34
CA TRP A 187 3.83 5.33 10.82
C TRP A 187 2.68 4.64 11.55
N ALA A 188 2.46 3.35 11.35
CA ALA A 188 1.46 2.58 12.09
C ALA A 188 1.69 2.60 13.61
N LEU A 189 2.90 2.88 14.08
CA LEU A 189 3.20 3.05 15.50
C LEU A 189 2.77 4.43 16.06
N GLN A 190 2.32 5.34 15.20
CA GLN A 190 1.95 6.71 15.55
C GLN A 190 0.41 6.96 15.55
N LEU A 191 -0.41 5.92 15.38
CA LEU A 191 -1.88 6.04 15.27
C LEU A 191 -2.52 6.74 16.47
N ASN A 192 -1.99 6.54 17.67
CA ASN A 192 -2.51 7.17 18.88
C ASN A 192 -2.18 8.67 18.96
N LYS A 193 -1.14 9.12 18.25
CA LYS A 193 -0.76 10.54 18.16
C LYS A 193 -1.57 11.26 17.08
N TYR A 194 -1.90 10.56 15.99
CA TYR A 194 -2.55 11.15 14.82
C TYR A 194 -3.86 10.40 14.49
N PRO A 195 -5.00 10.83 15.05
CA PRO A 195 -6.28 10.14 14.86
C PRO A 195 -6.83 10.19 13.43
N ASN A 196 -6.29 11.07 12.59
CA ASN A 196 -6.62 11.21 11.15
C ASN A 196 -5.68 10.42 10.24
N LEU A 197 -4.76 9.63 10.78
CA LEU A 197 -3.79 8.83 10.02
C LEU A 197 -4.38 7.47 9.65
N ILE A 198 -4.20 7.09 8.39
CA ILE A 198 -4.36 5.72 7.90
C ILE A 198 -3.02 5.29 7.32
N VAL A 199 -2.53 4.11 7.69
CA VAL A 199 -1.30 3.54 7.15
C VAL A 199 -1.65 2.29 6.37
N LEU A 200 -1.20 2.20 5.12
CA LEU A 200 -1.40 1.03 4.28
C LEU A 200 -0.13 0.19 4.22
N GLN A 201 -0.26 -1.12 4.32
CA GLN A 201 0.81 -2.08 4.11
C GLN A 201 0.29 -3.29 3.32
N THR A 202 1.17 -4.20 2.91
CA THR A 202 0.79 -5.34 2.08
C THR A 202 1.71 -6.54 2.29
N PHE A 203 1.15 -7.74 2.14
CA PHE A 203 1.92 -8.98 2.05
C PHE A 203 2.53 -9.21 0.65
N SER A 204 2.17 -8.39 -0.33
CA SER A 204 2.59 -8.56 -1.73
C SER A 204 4.08 -8.31 -1.98
N LYS A 205 4.79 -7.58 -1.11
CA LYS A 205 6.17 -7.13 -1.34
C LYS A 205 7.16 -7.90 -0.45
N ALA A 206 7.53 -7.37 0.69
CA ALA A 206 8.52 -7.98 1.58
C ALA A 206 8.11 -9.38 2.09
N TRP A 207 6.81 -9.63 2.22
CA TRP A 207 6.25 -10.91 2.63
C TRP A 207 6.16 -11.93 1.48
N ALA A 208 6.65 -11.62 0.28
CA ALA A 208 6.72 -12.49 -0.90
C ALA A 208 5.40 -13.22 -1.23
N SER A 209 4.25 -12.59 -0.94
CA SER A 209 2.93 -13.24 -1.01
C SER A 209 1.93 -12.47 -1.88
N ALA A 210 2.39 -11.92 -3.02
CA ALA A 210 1.53 -11.16 -3.93
C ALA A 210 0.30 -11.94 -4.42
N GLY A 211 0.44 -13.25 -4.60
CA GLY A 211 -0.62 -14.12 -5.12
C GLY A 211 -1.79 -14.33 -4.17
N ILE A 212 -1.60 -14.19 -2.84
CA ILE A 212 -2.70 -14.36 -1.87
C ILE A 212 -3.56 -13.10 -1.72
N ARG A 213 -3.16 -11.96 -2.34
CA ARG A 213 -3.94 -10.72 -2.34
C ARG A 213 -4.30 -10.21 -0.94
N LEU A 214 -3.34 -10.17 0.01
CA LEU A 214 -3.58 -9.63 1.35
C LEU A 214 -2.93 -8.26 1.52
N GLY A 215 -3.76 -7.26 1.84
CA GLY A 215 -3.36 -5.91 2.22
C GLY A 215 -3.86 -5.55 3.61
N LEU A 216 -3.24 -4.56 4.19
CA LEU A 216 -3.48 -4.09 5.54
C LEU A 216 -3.78 -2.59 5.52
N ALA A 217 -4.72 -2.15 6.34
CA ALA A 217 -4.81 -0.76 6.75
C ALA A 217 -4.79 -0.69 8.28
N PHE A 218 -3.98 0.22 8.79
CA PHE A 218 -3.88 0.52 10.22
C PHE A 218 -4.44 1.93 10.44
N ALA A 219 -5.35 2.08 11.39
CA ALA A 219 -5.96 3.38 11.71
C ALA A 219 -6.53 3.36 13.13
N SER A 220 -7.09 4.49 13.57
CA SER A 220 -7.87 4.52 14.80
C SER A 220 -9.01 3.50 14.76
N THR A 221 -9.43 3.00 15.93
CA THR A 221 -10.55 2.04 16.02
C THR A 221 -11.83 2.54 15.37
N ASP A 222 -12.06 3.85 15.42
CA ASP A 222 -13.24 4.48 14.83
C ASP A 222 -13.21 4.45 13.30
N ILE A 223 -12.04 4.70 12.69
CA ILE A 223 -11.85 4.56 11.22
C ILE A 223 -11.99 3.10 10.80
N ILE A 224 -11.41 2.16 11.55
CA ILE A 224 -11.56 0.72 11.29
C ILE A 224 -13.02 0.28 11.39
N ALA A 225 -13.79 0.84 12.33
CA ALA A 225 -15.23 0.57 12.43
C ALA A 225 -15.97 1.05 11.18
N ILE A 226 -15.62 2.20 10.58
CA ILE A 226 -16.19 2.67 9.32
C ILE A 226 -15.84 1.71 8.17
N PHE A 227 -14.59 1.24 8.06
CA PHE A 227 -14.20 0.28 7.03
C PHE A 227 -14.95 -1.04 7.17
N ASN A 228 -15.06 -1.58 8.38
CA ASN A 228 -15.83 -2.81 8.64
C ASN A 228 -17.34 -2.65 8.33
N LYS A 229 -17.88 -1.42 8.48
CA LYS A 229 -19.28 -1.11 8.16
C LYS A 229 -19.58 -1.18 6.65
N ILE A 230 -18.60 -0.84 5.78
CA ILE A 230 -18.83 -0.68 4.33
C ILE A 230 -18.15 -1.76 3.47
N LYS A 231 -17.22 -2.55 4.03
CA LYS A 231 -16.64 -3.69 3.33
C LYS A 231 -17.67 -4.79 3.09
N TYR A 232 -17.42 -5.68 2.16
CA TYR A 232 -18.19 -6.92 2.07
C TYR A 232 -17.92 -7.82 3.30
N PRO A 233 -18.94 -8.50 3.87
CA PRO A 233 -18.80 -9.23 5.14
C PRO A 233 -17.62 -10.20 5.15
N TYR A 234 -17.49 -11.03 4.14
CA TYR A 234 -16.49 -12.10 4.03
C TYR A 234 -15.42 -11.75 2.98
N ASN A 235 -14.91 -10.51 3.01
CA ASN A 235 -14.00 -10.00 1.99
C ASN A 235 -12.69 -10.81 1.85
N ILE A 236 -12.17 -11.39 2.92
CA ILE A 236 -10.97 -12.25 2.89
C ILE A 236 -11.38 -13.71 2.99
N ASN A 237 -11.14 -14.47 1.93
CA ASN A 237 -11.47 -15.89 1.87
C ASN A 237 -10.60 -16.75 2.81
N ILE A 238 -11.06 -17.95 3.11
CA ILE A 238 -10.41 -18.89 4.05
C ILE A 238 -9.00 -19.30 3.59
N LEU A 239 -8.77 -19.44 2.28
CA LEU A 239 -7.46 -19.83 1.74
C LEU A 239 -6.42 -18.72 1.95
N THR A 240 -6.81 -17.47 1.69
CA THR A 240 -5.95 -16.29 1.96
C THR A 240 -5.60 -16.22 3.44
N GLN A 241 -6.59 -16.36 4.35
CA GLN A 241 -6.34 -16.33 5.79
C GLN A 241 -5.37 -17.42 6.22
N LYS A 242 -5.58 -18.66 5.76
CA LYS A 242 -4.71 -19.81 6.08
C LYS A 242 -3.29 -19.59 5.58
N LEU A 243 -3.10 -19.23 4.30
CA LEU A 243 -1.79 -18.99 3.71
C LEU A 243 -1.07 -17.81 4.37
N ALA A 244 -1.80 -16.78 4.78
CA ALA A 244 -1.22 -15.64 5.51
C ALA A 244 -0.69 -16.07 6.88
N LEU A 245 -1.43 -16.88 7.65
CA LEU A 245 -0.98 -17.43 8.92
C LEU A 245 0.26 -18.32 8.74
N GLU A 246 0.28 -19.18 7.71
CA GLU A 246 1.45 -20.00 7.36
C GLU A 246 2.67 -19.12 7.01
N THR A 247 2.45 -18.01 6.29
CA THR A 247 3.51 -17.05 5.92
C THR A 247 4.07 -16.34 7.16
N ILE A 248 3.21 -15.89 8.07
CA ILE A 248 3.62 -15.27 9.35
C ILE A 248 4.46 -16.24 10.17
N GLY A 249 4.10 -17.54 10.19
CA GLY A 249 4.89 -18.58 10.85
C GLY A 249 6.31 -18.73 10.30
N LYS A 250 6.59 -18.23 9.09
CA LYS A 250 7.91 -18.25 8.43
C LYS A 250 8.66 -16.92 8.53
N LYS A 251 8.37 -16.09 9.53
CA LYS A 251 8.92 -14.72 9.67
C LYS A 251 10.44 -14.64 9.54
N ASP A 252 11.19 -15.63 10.06
CA ASP A 252 12.65 -15.63 10.01
C ASP A 252 13.17 -15.83 8.58
N LEU A 253 12.49 -16.70 7.81
CA LEU A 253 12.77 -16.89 6.39
C LEU A 253 12.44 -15.63 5.57
N ILE A 254 11.30 -14.99 5.87
CA ILE A 254 10.92 -13.71 5.25
C ILE A 254 11.97 -12.61 5.55
N SER A 255 12.47 -12.56 6.78
CA SER A 255 13.55 -11.62 7.16
C SER A 255 14.82 -11.85 6.34
N SER A 256 15.24 -13.11 6.17
CA SER A 256 16.38 -13.48 5.33
C SER A 256 16.20 -13.05 3.87
N TRP A 257 15.02 -13.27 3.28
CA TRP A 257 14.74 -12.84 1.90
C TRP A 257 14.79 -11.31 1.77
N LYS A 258 14.23 -10.60 2.74
CA LYS A 258 14.28 -9.14 2.81
C LYS A 258 15.73 -8.65 2.85
N GLU A 259 16.56 -9.22 3.72
CA GLU A 259 17.98 -8.88 3.84
C GLU A 259 18.73 -9.14 2.53
N THR A 260 18.50 -10.30 1.90
CA THR A 260 19.05 -10.61 0.58
C THR A 260 18.66 -9.57 -0.45
N THR A 261 17.38 -9.15 -0.46
CA THR A 261 16.90 -8.12 -1.40
C THR A 261 17.59 -6.78 -1.17
N ILE A 262 17.85 -6.39 0.08
CA ILE A 262 18.56 -5.15 0.41
C ILE A 262 20.02 -5.22 -0.05
N ILE A 263 20.71 -6.33 0.21
CA ILE A 263 22.10 -6.56 -0.23
C ILE A 263 22.17 -6.50 -1.77
N GLU A 264 21.26 -7.18 -2.45
CA GLU A 264 21.20 -7.17 -3.91
C GLU A 264 20.85 -5.78 -4.46
N ARG A 265 20.01 -5.00 -3.78
CA ARG A 265 19.74 -3.60 -4.17
C ARG A 265 21.04 -2.79 -4.18
N ASP A 266 21.83 -2.90 -3.14
CA ASP A 266 23.10 -2.17 -3.00
C ASP A 266 24.12 -2.63 -4.05
N ARG A 267 24.17 -3.94 -4.34
CA ARG A 267 24.99 -4.50 -5.43
C ARG A 267 24.54 -3.95 -6.78
N MET A 268 23.24 -3.95 -7.05
CA MET A 268 22.67 -3.47 -8.32
C MET A 268 22.92 -1.97 -8.52
N ILE A 269 22.85 -1.15 -7.49
CA ILE A 269 23.21 0.27 -7.57
C ILE A 269 24.65 0.41 -8.04
N LYS A 270 25.58 -0.34 -7.45
CA LYS A 270 27.01 -0.30 -7.78
C LYS A 270 27.27 -0.77 -9.21
N GLU A 271 26.71 -1.92 -9.61
CA GLU A 271 26.93 -2.48 -10.95
C GLU A 271 26.30 -1.63 -12.05
N LEU A 272 25.04 -1.19 -11.86
CA LEU A 272 24.33 -0.35 -12.84
C LEU A 272 25.00 1.01 -13.00
N SER A 273 25.57 1.60 -11.96
CA SER A 273 26.26 2.89 -12.04
C SER A 273 27.51 2.87 -12.93
N GLN A 274 28.07 1.70 -13.19
CA GLN A 274 29.25 1.52 -14.06
C GLN A 274 28.89 1.32 -15.53
N LEU A 275 27.61 1.15 -15.87
CA LEU A 275 27.17 0.90 -17.23
C LEU A 275 27.10 2.21 -18.03
N PRO A 276 27.64 2.26 -19.27
CA PRO A 276 27.60 3.47 -20.12
C PRO A 276 26.19 3.97 -20.42
N VAL A 277 25.21 3.07 -20.39
CA VAL A 277 23.79 3.39 -20.64
C VAL A 277 23.12 4.07 -19.46
N THR A 278 23.69 3.99 -18.24
CA THR A 278 23.13 4.56 -17.01
C THR A 278 23.62 5.99 -16.84
N THR A 279 22.69 6.93 -16.69
CA THR A 279 23.01 8.35 -16.46
C THR A 279 22.89 8.75 -14.99
N PHE A 280 21.91 8.15 -14.26
CA PHE A 280 21.73 8.39 -12.83
C PHE A 280 20.89 7.27 -12.19
N ILE A 281 21.11 7.01 -10.91
CA ILE A 281 20.29 6.09 -10.11
C ILE A 281 19.77 6.85 -8.90
N HIS A 282 18.46 6.90 -8.74
CA HIS A 282 17.86 7.52 -7.57
C HIS A 282 18.04 6.64 -6.33
N PRO A 283 18.32 7.23 -5.15
CA PRO A 283 18.32 6.49 -3.89
C PRO A 283 17.00 5.77 -3.66
N SER A 284 17.06 4.57 -3.07
CA SER A 284 15.85 3.77 -2.85
C SER A 284 15.85 3.06 -1.50
N ASP A 285 14.73 3.14 -0.82
CA ASP A 285 14.37 2.40 0.40
C ASP A 285 13.35 1.28 0.11
N ALA A 286 13.10 1.00 -1.19
CA ALA A 286 12.18 -0.02 -1.67
C ALA A 286 12.92 -1.25 -2.23
N ASN A 287 12.18 -2.23 -2.76
CA ASN A 287 12.72 -3.38 -3.48
C ASN A 287 12.86 -3.14 -4.99
N PHE A 288 13.06 -1.91 -5.40
CA PHE A 288 13.28 -1.53 -6.80
C PHE A 288 14.13 -0.26 -6.88
N LEU A 289 14.67 0.02 -8.05
CA LEU A 289 15.44 1.21 -8.37
C LEU A 289 14.74 1.98 -9.49
N LEU A 290 14.77 3.31 -9.42
CA LEU A 290 14.52 4.18 -10.55
C LEU A 290 15.86 4.56 -11.17
N VAL A 291 16.16 3.99 -12.33
CA VAL A 291 17.43 4.15 -13.05
C VAL A 291 17.18 5.03 -14.27
N LYS A 292 17.84 6.19 -14.35
CA LYS A 292 17.85 7.01 -15.56
C LYS A 292 18.88 6.48 -16.53
N VAL A 293 18.48 6.35 -17.80
CA VAL A 293 19.30 5.81 -18.88
C VAL A 293 19.27 6.73 -20.10
N ASN A 294 20.21 6.55 -21.02
CA ASN A 294 20.35 7.39 -22.23
C ASN A 294 19.07 7.41 -23.11
N ASP A 295 18.45 6.24 -23.31
CA ASP A 295 17.22 6.10 -24.08
C ASP A 295 16.35 4.99 -23.45
N ALA A 296 15.47 5.39 -22.51
CA ALA A 296 14.62 4.46 -21.78
C ALA A 296 13.67 3.67 -22.69
N ASN A 297 13.19 4.27 -23.78
CA ASN A 297 12.27 3.59 -24.70
C ASN A 297 12.99 2.50 -25.49
N LYS A 298 14.16 2.81 -26.05
CA LYS A 298 14.97 1.85 -26.79
C LYS A 298 15.45 0.71 -25.90
N ILE A 299 16.03 1.04 -24.74
CA ILE A 299 16.54 0.04 -23.79
C ILE A 299 15.41 -0.87 -23.31
N TYR A 300 14.25 -0.32 -22.97
CA TYR A 300 13.07 -1.10 -22.62
C TYR A 300 12.68 -2.10 -23.71
N GLN A 301 12.63 -1.66 -24.98
CA GLN A 301 12.30 -2.53 -26.11
C GLN A 301 13.33 -3.65 -26.32
N GLU A 302 14.62 -3.34 -26.20
CA GLU A 302 15.67 -4.34 -26.33
C GLU A 302 15.61 -5.39 -25.20
N LEU A 303 15.35 -4.97 -23.95
CA LEU A 303 15.15 -5.88 -22.84
C LEU A 303 13.92 -6.78 -23.04
N VAL A 304 12.81 -6.24 -23.53
CA VAL A 304 11.60 -7.03 -23.84
C VAL A 304 11.88 -8.09 -24.91
N LYS A 305 12.66 -7.79 -25.97
CA LYS A 305 13.08 -8.78 -26.96
C LYS A 305 13.90 -9.93 -26.38
N LYS A 306 14.57 -9.68 -25.25
CA LYS A 306 15.34 -10.69 -24.51
C LYS A 306 14.53 -11.41 -23.43
N GLY A 307 13.23 -11.12 -23.32
CA GLY A 307 12.35 -11.68 -22.29
C GLY A 307 12.53 -11.07 -20.90
N ILE A 308 13.21 -9.92 -20.81
CA ILE A 308 13.44 -9.20 -19.56
C ILE A 308 12.44 -8.05 -19.46
N ILE A 309 11.56 -8.10 -18.45
CA ILE A 309 10.47 -7.14 -18.28
C ILE A 309 10.76 -6.22 -17.10
N VAL A 310 10.99 -4.95 -17.40
CA VAL A 310 11.08 -3.85 -16.42
C VAL A 310 9.91 -2.88 -16.62
N ARG A 311 9.86 -1.78 -15.89
CA ARG A 311 8.81 -0.76 -16.09
C ARG A 311 9.41 0.50 -16.68
N ASN A 312 9.01 0.83 -17.90
CA ASN A 312 9.33 2.11 -18.51
C ASN A 312 8.54 3.23 -17.79
N ARG A 313 9.24 4.25 -17.28
CA ARG A 313 8.68 5.42 -16.60
C ARG A 313 8.97 6.73 -17.31
N ASN A 314 9.44 6.65 -18.57
CA ASN A 314 9.85 7.80 -19.36
C ASN A 314 8.74 8.86 -19.52
N SER A 315 7.47 8.44 -19.56
CA SER A 315 6.30 9.34 -19.67
C SER A 315 5.75 9.84 -18.33
N VAL A 316 6.33 9.40 -17.21
CA VAL A 316 5.86 9.78 -15.89
C VAL A 316 6.52 11.10 -15.46
N THR A 317 5.77 11.99 -14.85
CA THR A 317 6.25 13.29 -14.32
C THR A 317 7.54 13.11 -13.54
N LEU A 318 8.55 13.94 -13.79
CA LEU A 318 9.90 13.92 -13.19
C LEU A 318 10.73 12.63 -13.43
N CYS A 319 10.18 11.62 -14.08
CA CYS A 319 10.84 10.34 -14.32
C CYS A 319 11.38 10.18 -15.77
N GLN A 320 11.50 11.26 -16.53
CA GLN A 320 12.02 11.21 -17.90
C GLN A 320 13.37 10.51 -17.97
N GLY A 321 13.54 9.60 -18.93
CA GLY A 321 14.71 8.72 -19.04
C GLY A 321 14.69 7.54 -18.05
N GLY A 322 13.65 7.40 -17.22
CA GLY A 322 13.60 6.44 -16.11
C GLY A 322 13.09 5.06 -16.50
N LEU A 323 13.79 4.04 -16.05
CA LEU A 323 13.33 2.66 -15.95
C LEU A 323 13.21 2.28 -14.47
N ARG A 324 12.05 1.76 -14.04
CA ARG A 324 11.93 1.17 -12.71
C ARG A 324 12.25 -0.31 -12.80
N ILE A 325 13.29 -0.71 -12.10
CA ILE A 325 13.85 -2.07 -12.09
C ILE A 325 13.61 -2.67 -10.71
N THR A 326 12.84 -3.76 -10.64
CA THR A 326 12.67 -4.53 -9.40
C THR A 326 13.93 -5.32 -9.10
N ILE A 327 14.32 -5.40 -7.83
CA ILE A 327 15.41 -6.25 -7.40
C ILE A 327 14.92 -7.70 -7.40
N GLY A 328 15.53 -8.51 -8.27
CA GLY A 328 15.27 -9.94 -8.40
C GLY A 328 16.21 -10.79 -7.54
N THR A 329 16.27 -12.08 -7.84
CA THR A 329 17.31 -12.95 -7.31
C THR A 329 18.68 -12.55 -7.87
N PRO A 330 19.82 -12.96 -7.25
CA PRO A 330 21.14 -12.71 -7.83
C PRO A 330 21.24 -13.11 -9.29
N GLU A 331 20.70 -14.27 -9.66
CA GLU A 331 20.71 -14.82 -11.03
C GLU A 331 19.89 -13.96 -11.98
N GLU A 332 18.69 -13.51 -11.60
CA GLU A 332 17.86 -12.62 -12.40
C GLU A 332 18.53 -11.26 -12.61
N ASN A 333 19.14 -10.73 -11.55
CA ASN A 333 19.88 -9.47 -11.62
C ASN A 333 21.12 -9.58 -12.55
N ASP A 334 21.86 -10.70 -12.51
CA ASP A 334 23.01 -10.95 -13.37
C ASP A 334 22.62 -11.09 -14.84
N ILE A 335 21.48 -11.69 -15.15
CA ILE A 335 20.92 -11.75 -16.49
C ILE A 335 20.64 -10.33 -17.01
N LEU A 336 19.98 -9.51 -16.21
CA LEU A 336 19.71 -8.11 -16.58
C LEU A 336 20.99 -7.32 -16.82
N LEU A 337 21.97 -7.40 -15.91
CA LEU A 337 23.25 -6.71 -16.03
C LEU A 337 24.03 -7.16 -17.30
N THR A 338 24.00 -8.46 -17.59
CA THR A 338 24.64 -9.03 -18.79
C THR A 338 24.04 -8.47 -20.09
N GLU A 339 22.73 -8.32 -20.16
CA GLU A 339 22.09 -7.77 -21.35
C GLU A 339 22.28 -6.24 -21.45
N LEU A 340 22.24 -5.52 -20.33
CA LEU A 340 22.51 -4.08 -20.34
C LEU A 340 23.95 -3.72 -20.72
N LYS A 341 24.94 -4.58 -20.40
CA LYS A 341 26.34 -4.42 -20.81
C LYS A 341 26.56 -4.51 -22.34
N LYS A 342 25.59 -5.04 -23.09
CA LYS A 342 25.65 -5.19 -24.56
C LYS A 342 25.01 -4.00 -25.31
N LEU A 343 24.33 -3.12 -24.57
CA LEU A 343 23.63 -1.96 -25.11
C LEU A 343 24.45 -0.68 -24.99
#